data_510b981fab90352c809537c09ee20d81
#
_entry.id   510b981fab90352c809537c09ee20d81
#
_cell.length_a   1.000
_cell.length_b   1.000
_cell.length_c   1.000
_cell.angle_alpha   90.00
_cell.angle_beta   90.00
_cell.angle_gamma   90.00
#
_symmetry.space_group_name_H-M   'P 1'
#
loop_
_entity.id
_entity.type
_entity.pdbx_description
1 polymer ?
#
loop_
_entity_poly.entity_id
_entity_poly.type
_entity_poly.pdbx_seq_one_letter_code
_entity_poly.pdbx_strand_id
1 'polypeptide(L)'
;MAKQLSVNEWKYLFEKYEKYRSGELTKKCFLNEMMKIKNVKHISDDQWKRLVNKYKRYNLGMNIESMSGRSPKKGKGSGRPKKTKSNDEILDEFLNDLNKEDLIKIIKIISTDDEIKKIKKDKFKETVTKIKNSFPFKVSNKVIMSLLKIKKSTYYKKLKKLKMIKEKNLELENTVVQAFKETGGIFGRERLAAYISKNKQIKLNYRTLGRIMKKLGLVCRIRKAKRTKESKNVAVTFQNIASRDYDGIYNDIYATDVTYIPSPINVDQNFVYMSAVIHHKTKKILGFNLSLYNDNSLVIDNIKKVNFPKNFVIHSDHGSQYSSKEYLQLIERLNGKVSMSRIGNSLDNREIEYFFSVLKTEMFENFEKSVKKMTLKELERHLNKFIDWYNNERMLKKFNYKTPQNCEWSFVKNKNLMSIFIVLV
;
A
#
# COMPACT_ATOMS: atom_id res chain seq x y z
N MET A 1 39.75 43.89 -33.50
CA MET A 1 39.60 42.43 -33.13
C MET A 1 40.03 42.25 -31.68
N ALA A 2 39.29 41.50 -30.88
CA ALA A 2 39.66 41.23 -29.48
C ALA A 2 40.98 40.42 -29.43
N LYS A 3 41.95 40.84 -28.67
CA LYS A 3 43.23 40.16 -28.49
C LYS A 3 43.07 38.74 -28.00
N GLN A 4 43.78 37.78 -28.61
CA GLN A 4 43.84 36.40 -28.14
C GLN A 4 44.83 36.35 -26.96
N LEU A 5 44.36 35.91 -25.77
CA LEU A 5 45.15 35.89 -24.56
C LEU A 5 46.13 34.70 -24.56
N SER A 6 47.38 34.98 -24.12
CA SER A 6 48.41 33.98 -23.85
C SER A 6 48.06 33.12 -22.60
N VAL A 7 48.75 32.02 -22.41
CA VAL A 7 48.58 31.13 -21.25
C VAL A 7 48.81 31.88 -19.93
N ASN A 8 49.83 32.73 -19.89
CA ASN A 8 50.16 33.53 -18.69
C ASN A 8 49.10 34.57 -18.37
N GLU A 9 48.51 35.21 -19.41
CA GLU A 9 47.38 36.14 -19.22
C GLU A 9 46.11 35.45 -18.72
N TRP A 10 45.87 34.21 -19.15
CA TRP A 10 44.79 33.41 -18.61
C TRP A 10 45.00 33.00 -17.15
N LYS A 11 46.21 32.57 -16.76
CA LYS A 11 46.54 32.25 -15.37
C LYS A 11 46.31 33.44 -14.47
N TYR A 12 46.83 34.61 -14.88
CA TYR A 12 46.63 35.86 -14.14
C TYR A 12 45.15 36.23 -13.99
N LEU A 13 44.33 36.06 -15.03
CA LEU A 13 42.91 36.30 -14.94
C LEU A 13 42.20 35.29 -14.01
N PHE A 14 42.69 34.10 -13.95
CA PHE A 14 42.12 33.08 -13.03
C PHE A 14 42.44 33.39 -11.57
N GLU A 15 43.65 33.81 -11.25
CA GLU A 15 44.00 34.27 -9.91
C GLU A 15 43.18 35.50 -9.47
N LYS A 16 42.98 36.45 -10.34
CA LYS A 16 42.10 37.60 -10.08
C LYS A 16 40.65 37.21 -9.95
N TYR A 17 40.20 36.20 -10.70
CA TYR A 17 38.84 35.66 -10.58
C TYR A 17 38.62 34.91 -9.26
N GLU A 18 39.64 34.23 -8.73
CA GLU A 18 39.59 33.64 -7.39
C GLU A 18 39.45 34.70 -6.31
N LYS A 19 40.27 35.77 -6.36
CA LYS A 19 40.17 36.92 -5.44
C LYS A 19 38.79 37.61 -5.51
N TYR A 20 38.19 37.64 -6.70
CA TYR A 20 36.81 38.09 -6.84
C TYR A 20 35.82 37.11 -6.15
N ARG A 21 36.01 35.82 -6.30
CA ARG A 21 35.14 34.80 -5.66
C ARG A 21 35.29 34.75 -4.14
N SER A 22 36.48 34.99 -3.61
CA SER A 22 36.74 35.08 -2.16
C SER A 22 36.26 36.39 -1.52
N GLY A 23 35.79 37.34 -2.33
CA GLY A 23 35.34 38.64 -1.84
C GLY A 23 36.47 39.69 -1.65
N GLU A 24 37.73 39.33 -1.91
CA GLU A 24 38.85 40.23 -1.79
C GLU A 24 38.89 41.30 -2.92
N LEU A 25 38.22 41.06 -4.03
CA LEU A 25 38.14 41.94 -5.17
C LEU A 25 36.69 42.19 -5.59
N THR A 26 36.33 43.47 -5.84
CA THR A 26 34.97 43.76 -6.33
C THR A 26 34.82 43.38 -7.80
N LYS A 27 33.57 43.05 -8.22
CA LYS A 27 33.26 42.71 -9.62
C LYS A 27 33.72 43.82 -10.58
N LYS A 28 33.57 45.10 -10.19
CA LYS A 28 33.97 46.26 -10.99
C LYS A 28 35.50 46.32 -11.22
N CYS A 29 36.28 46.08 -10.17
CA CYS A 29 37.74 46.02 -10.27
C CYS A 29 38.22 44.86 -11.15
N PHE A 30 37.61 43.67 -10.99
CA PHE A 30 37.92 42.50 -11.82
C PHE A 30 37.61 42.73 -13.30
N LEU A 31 36.45 43.32 -13.62
CA LEU A 31 36.07 43.65 -15.00
C LEU A 31 37.02 44.68 -15.64
N ASN A 32 37.47 45.67 -14.88
CA ASN A 32 38.44 46.64 -15.35
C ASN A 32 39.78 45.98 -15.71
N GLU A 33 40.29 45.09 -14.89
CA GLU A 33 41.48 44.28 -15.18
C GLU A 33 41.30 43.41 -16.44
N MET A 34 40.15 42.76 -16.57
CA MET A 34 39.84 41.95 -17.73
C MET A 34 39.74 42.79 -19.02
N MET A 35 39.20 44.01 -18.94
CA MET A 35 39.11 44.93 -20.07
C MET A 35 40.53 45.42 -20.50
N LYS A 36 41.39 45.74 -19.54
CA LYS A 36 42.80 46.14 -19.84
C LYS A 36 43.56 45.04 -20.57
N ILE A 37 43.51 43.80 -20.03
CA ILE A 37 44.27 42.68 -20.61
C ILE A 37 43.71 42.27 -21.98
N LYS A 38 42.40 42.31 -22.20
CA LYS A 38 41.78 42.00 -23.50
C LYS A 38 41.82 43.15 -24.49
N ASN A 39 42.24 44.32 -24.04
CA ASN A 39 42.20 45.57 -24.83
C ASN A 39 40.80 45.82 -25.44
N VAL A 40 39.77 45.84 -24.61
CA VAL A 40 38.41 46.11 -25.02
C VAL A 40 37.73 47.09 -24.08
N LYS A 41 36.79 47.87 -24.61
CA LYS A 41 36.08 48.92 -23.86
C LYS A 41 34.92 48.34 -23.00
N HIS A 42 34.49 47.14 -23.29
CA HIS A 42 33.36 46.49 -22.61
C HIS A 42 33.55 44.97 -22.65
N ILE A 43 33.12 44.28 -21.58
CA ILE A 43 33.07 42.81 -21.50
C ILE A 43 31.61 42.36 -21.70
N SER A 44 31.33 41.63 -22.78
CA SER A 44 30.01 41.07 -23.05
C SER A 44 29.72 39.87 -22.14
N ASP A 45 28.42 39.55 -21.95
CA ASP A 45 27.98 38.37 -21.16
C ASP A 45 28.57 37.06 -21.70
N ASP A 46 28.77 36.96 -23.01
CA ASP A 46 29.41 35.81 -23.62
C ASP A 46 30.88 35.69 -23.27
N GLN A 47 31.60 36.82 -23.20
CA GLN A 47 33.00 36.84 -22.77
C GLN A 47 33.12 36.48 -21.28
N TRP A 48 32.20 36.94 -20.46
CA TRP A 48 32.09 36.53 -19.05
C TRP A 48 31.82 35.02 -18.91
N LYS A 49 30.80 34.49 -19.58
CA LYS A 49 30.50 33.06 -19.58
C LYS A 49 31.66 32.19 -20.05
N ARG A 50 32.39 32.64 -21.05
CA ARG A 50 33.61 31.94 -21.54
C ARG A 50 34.74 31.94 -20.50
N LEU A 51 34.96 33.04 -19.77
CA LEU A 51 35.93 33.06 -18.68
C LEU A 51 35.54 32.06 -17.58
N VAL A 52 34.29 32.11 -17.08
CA VAL A 52 33.81 31.23 -16.02
C VAL A 52 33.93 29.76 -16.42
N ASN A 53 33.61 29.43 -17.68
CA ASN A 53 33.71 28.05 -18.16
C ASN A 53 35.18 27.60 -18.30
N LYS A 54 36.07 28.47 -18.73
CA LYS A 54 37.52 28.18 -18.79
C LYS A 54 38.11 28.00 -17.40
N TYR A 55 37.76 28.86 -16.45
CA TYR A 55 38.17 28.74 -15.05
C TYR A 55 37.73 27.43 -14.43
N LYS A 56 36.45 27.02 -14.64
CA LYS A 56 35.95 25.72 -14.17
C LYS A 56 36.73 24.52 -14.71
N ARG A 57 37.13 24.58 -15.99
CA ARG A 57 37.94 23.52 -16.62
C ARG A 57 39.40 23.53 -16.11
N TYR A 58 39.96 24.73 -15.84
CA TYR A 58 41.27 24.84 -15.26
C TYR A 58 41.35 24.23 -13.85
N ASN A 59 40.35 24.46 -13.02
CA ASN A 59 40.23 23.84 -11.67
C ASN A 59 39.98 22.32 -11.71
N LEU A 60 39.54 21.78 -12.84
CA LEU A 60 39.45 20.34 -13.08
C LEU A 60 40.74 19.72 -13.63
N GLY A 61 41.85 20.47 -13.60
CA GLY A 61 43.17 20.00 -14.05
C GLY A 61 43.39 19.99 -15.58
N MET A 62 42.53 20.67 -16.36
CA MET A 62 42.71 20.74 -17.82
C MET A 62 43.73 21.77 -18.19
N ASN A 63 44.62 21.43 -19.16
CA ASN A 63 45.63 22.39 -19.68
C ASN A 63 44.97 23.57 -20.39
N ILE A 64 45.43 24.79 -20.10
CA ILE A 64 44.92 26.06 -20.67
C ILE A 64 45.06 26.09 -22.20
N GLU A 65 46.11 25.54 -22.75
CA GLU A 65 46.33 25.45 -24.21
C GLU A 65 45.26 24.64 -24.93
N SER A 66 44.80 23.57 -24.30
CA SER A 66 43.70 22.74 -24.84
C SER A 66 42.34 23.42 -24.77
N MET A 67 42.22 24.49 -24.01
CA MET A 67 41.01 25.29 -23.84
C MET A 67 40.89 26.47 -24.80
N SER A 68 41.88 26.76 -25.66
CA SER A 68 41.74 27.72 -26.72
C SER A 68 40.59 27.29 -27.62
N GLY A 69 39.55 28.12 -27.76
CA GLY A 69 38.27 27.78 -28.38
C GLY A 69 38.28 27.53 -29.89
N ARG A 70 39.46 27.35 -30.48
CA ARG A 70 39.61 26.73 -31.79
C ARG A 70 40.34 25.44 -31.57
N SER A 71 39.64 24.33 -31.85
CA SER A 71 40.30 23.03 -32.09
C SER A 71 41.54 23.28 -32.98
N PRO A 72 42.68 22.61 -32.71
CA PRO A 72 43.85 22.71 -33.60
C PRO A 72 43.34 22.57 -35.02
N LYS A 73 43.78 23.43 -35.92
CA LYS A 73 43.36 23.49 -37.33
C LYS A 73 43.10 22.05 -37.79
N LYS A 74 41.84 21.65 -37.95
CA LYS A 74 41.53 20.42 -38.66
C LYS A 74 42.19 20.56 -40.01
N GLY A 75 43.05 19.64 -40.39
CA GLY A 75 43.68 19.59 -41.67
C GLY A 75 42.71 19.78 -42.83
N LYS A 76 43.19 20.01 -44.07
CA LYS A 76 42.36 20.16 -45.27
C LYS A 76 41.14 19.25 -45.19
N GLY A 77 39.91 19.79 -44.96
CA GLY A 77 38.67 19.00 -44.80
C GLY A 77 37.74 19.43 -43.67
N SER A 78 38.00 20.49 -42.92
CA SER A 78 37.11 20.99 -41.85
C SER A 78 35.95 21.88 -42.36
N GLY A 79 35.42 21.54 -43.55
CA GLY A 79 34.16 22.10 -44.00
C GLY A 79 33.07 21.06 -43.73
N ARG A 80 31.86 21.49 -43.35
CA ARG A 80 30.62 20.72 -43.13
C ARG A 80 30.76 19.51 -42.19
N PRO A 81 30.01 19.40 -41.10
CA PRO A 81 30.06 18.19 -40.27
C PRO A 81 29.84 16.97 -41.14
N LYS A 82 30.70 15.91 -41.00
CA LYS A 82 30.51 14.63 -41.67
C LYS A 82 29.04 14.24 -41.59
N LYS A 83 28.41 13.93 -42.74
CA LYS A 83 27.07 13.32 -42.79
C LYS A 83 27.04 12.27 -41.71
N THR A 84 26.12 12.40 -40.73
CA THR A 84 25.86 11.31 -39.79
C THR A 84 25.44 10.12 -40.63
N LYS A 85 26.17 9.00 -40.51
CA LYS A 85 25.85 7.76 -41.18
C LYS A 85 24.33 7.53 -41.05
N SER A 86 23.70 7.11 -42.13
CA SER A 86 22.28 6.73 -42.12
C SER A 86 22.06 5.57 -41.13
N ASN A 87 20.82 5.37 -40.68
CA ASN A 87 20.54 4.23 -39.80
C ASN A 87 20.83 2.90 -40.46
N ASP A 88 20.70 2.82 -41.80
CA ASP A 88 20.97 1.64 -42.59
C ASP A 88 22.46 1.38 -42.70
N GLU A 89 23.29 2.41 -42.96
CA GLU A 89 24.75 2.29 -42.93
C GLU A 89 25.29 1.82 -41.57
N ILE A 90 24.69 2.27 -40.48
CA ILE A 90 25.07 1.84 -39.12
C ILE A 90 24.67 0.40 -38.86
N LEU A 91 23.54 -0.02 -39.42
CA LEU A 91 23.06 -1.39 -39.31
C LEU A 91 23.93 -2.35 -40.14
N ASP A 92 24.25 -1.96 -41.36
CA ASP A 92 25.10 -2.77 -42.25
C ASP A 92 26.50 -2.96 -41.68
N GLU A 93 27.10 -1.88 -41.14
CA GLU A 93 28.39 -1.95 -40.44
C GLU A 93 28.33 -2.90 -39.23
N PHE A 94 27.26 -2.84 -38.45
CA PHE A 94 27.05 -3.73 -37.31
C PHE A 94 26.83 -5.18 -37.72
N LEU A 95 26.08 -5.43 -38.79
CA LEU A 95 25.80 -6.79 -39.29
C LEU A 95 27.04 -7.43 -39.91
N ASN A 96 27.89 -6.66 -40.58
CA ASN A 96 29.15 -7.13 -41.18
C ASN A 96 30.19 -7.53 -40.10
N ASP A 97 30.14 -6.91 -38.92
CA ASP A 97 31.05 -7.22 -37.81
C ASP A 97 30.60 -8.45 -36.99
N LEU A 98 29.43 -9.05 -37.29
CA LEU A 98 28.89 -10.19 -36.56
C LEU A 98 29.27 -11.54 -37.20
N ASN A 99 29.51 -12.53 -36.32
CA ASN A 99 29.67 -13.92 -36.76
C ASN A 99 28.32 -14.53 -37.11
N LYS A 100 28.35 -15.69 -37.81
CA LYS A 100 27.16 -16.40 -38.28
C LYS A 100 26.19 -16.80 -37.16
N GLU A 101 26.71 -17.13 -35.96
CA GLU A 101 25.88 -17.49 -34.79
C GLU A 101 25.12 -16.31 -34.24
N ASP A 102 25.73 -15.14 -34.16
CA ASP A 102 25.10 -13.92 -33.67
C ASP A 102 24.07 -13.38 -34.69
N LEU A 103 24.30 -13.53 -35.99
CA LEU A 103 23.30 -13.25 -37.02
C LEU A 103 22.08 -14.15 -36.87
N ILE A 104 22.26 -15.46 -36.62
CA ILE A 104 21.15 -16.38 -36.35
C ILE A 104 20.36 -15.98 -35.09
N LYS A 105 21.03 -15.50 -34.03
CA LYS A 105 20.35 -14.99 -32.84
C LYS A 105 19.48 -13.78 -33.15
N ILE A 106 19.97 -12.85 -33.98
CA ILE A 106 19.18 -11.67 -34.40
C ILE A 106 17.97 -12.11 -35.23
N ILE A 107 18.15 -13.02 -36.21
CA ILE A 107 17.07 -13.54 -37.03
C ILE A 107 16.00 -14.22 -36.17
N LYS A 108 16.38 -15.04 -35.18
CA LYS A 108 15.45 -15.66 -34.22
C LYS A 108 14.67 -14.65 -33.35
N ILE A 109 15.24 -13.46 -33.09
CA ILE A 109 14.59 -12.41 -32.33
C ILE A 109 13.65 -11.56 -33.21
N ILE A 110 13.94 -11.48 -34.55
CA ILE A 110 13.25 -10.60 -35.51
C ILE A 110 12.84 -11.40 -36.72
N SER A 111 12.02 -12.44 -36.57
CA SER A 111 11.79 -13.39 -37.67
C SER A 111 10.76 -12.93 -38.71
N THR A 112 9.85 -12.00 -38.43
CA THR A 112 8.87 -11.48 -39.42
C THR A 112 8.51 -10.01 -39.19
N ASP A 113 8.05 -9.31 -40.25
CA ASP A 113 7.57 -7.92 -40.15
C ASP A 113 6.33 -7.80 -39.23
N ASP A 114 5.50 -8.84 -39.15
CA ASP A 114 4.34 -8.87 -38.26
C ASP A 114 4.74 -9.08 -36.79
N GLU A 115 5.78 -9.85 -36.50
CA GLU A 115 6.37 -9.93 -35.17
C GLU A 115 7.02 -8.61 -34.76
N ILE A 116 7.72 -7.93 -35.70
CA ILE A 116 8.24 -6.56 -35.43
C ILE A 116 7.13 -5.61 -35.11
N LYS A 117 5.96 -5.67 -35.77
CA LYS A 117 4.79 -4.84 -35.43
C LYS A 117 4.24 -5.17 -34.05
N LYS A 118 4.13 -6.44 -33.66
CA LYS A 118 3.75 -6.89 -32.32
C LYS A 118 4.77 -6.44 -31.26
N ILE A 119 6.05 -6.59 -31.52
CA ILE A 119 7.17 -6.15 -30.67
C ILE A 119 7.11 -4.64 -30.44
N LYS A 120 6.83 -3.86 -31.51
CA LYS A 120 6.66 -2.41 -31.42
C LYS A 120 5.54 -2.02 -30.47
N LYS A 121 4.47 -2.81 -30.36
CA LYS A 121 3.28 -2.48 -29.57
C LYS A 121 3.36 -3.02 -28.14
N ASP A 122 3.59 -4.30 -27.94
CA ASP A 122 3.33 -4.99 -26.68
C ASP A 122 4.60 -5.50 -25.95
N LYS A 123 5.65 -5.89 -26.67
CA LYS A 123 6.85 -6.56 -26.11
C LYS A 123 8.14 -5.74 -26.21
N PHE A 124 8.03 -4.43 -26.44
CA PHE A 124 9.19 -3.55 -26.67
C PHE A 124 10.31 -3.68 -25.62
N LYS A 125 9.94 -3.71 -24.32
CA LYS A 125 10.93 -3.83 -23.24
C LYS A 125 11.67 -5.17 -23.27
N GLU A 126 10.92 -6.26 -23.41
CA GLU A 126 11.48 -7.62 -23.44
C GLU A 126 12.43 -7.79 -24.60
N THR A 127 12.04 -7.30 -25.77
CA THR A 127 12.86 -7.40 -27.00
C THR A 127 14.13 -6.56 -26.90
N VAL A 128 14.04 -5.30 -26.42
CA VAL A 128 15.24 -4.47 -26.21
C VAL A 128 16.18 -5.12 -25.20
N THR A 129 15.64 -5.72 -24.13
CA THR A 129 16.46 -6.42 -23.13
C THR A 129 17.08 -7.69 -23.72
N LYS A 130 16.31 -8.48 -24.48
CA LYS A 130 16.83 -9.67 -25.17
C LYS A 130 17.97 -9.32 -26.12
N ILE A 131 17.79 -8.29 -26.97
CA ILE A 131 18.85 -7.85 -27.90
C ILE A 131 20.10 -7.42 -27.12
N LYS A 132 19.95 -6.65 -26.03
CA LYS A 132 21.11 -6.21 -25.22
C LYS A 132 21.86 -7.34 -24.54
N ASN A 133 21.14 -8.38 -24.10
CA ASN A 133 21.70 -9.51 -23.34
C ASN A 133 22.16 -10.68 -24.25
N SER A 134 21.81 -10.66 -25.55
CA SER A 134 22.19 -11.72 -26.46
C SER A 134 23.63 -11.67 -26.94
N PHE A 135 24.32 -10.57 -26.70
CA PHE A 135 25.69 -10.34 -27.12
C PHE A 135 26.62 -10.09 -25.92
N PRO A 136 27.87 -10.59 -26.00
CA PRO A 136 28.87 -10.36 -24.96
C PRO A 136 29.35 -8.89 -24.90
N PHE A 137 29.06 -8.10 -25.93
CA PHE A 137 29.42 -6.69 -26.06
C PHE A 137 28.19 -5.78 -25.98
N LYS A 138 28.41 -4.49 -25.69
CA LYS A 138 27.37 -3.48 -25.53
C LYS A 138 26.78 -3.03 -26.87
N VAL A 139 25.59 -3.52 -27.23
CA VAL A 139 24.87 -3.08 -28.43
C VAL A 139 24.38 -1.63 -28.28
N SER A 140 24.71 -0.78 -29.27
CA SER A 140 24.31 0.63 -29.23
C SER A 140 22.80 0.80 -29.44
N ASN A 141 22.23 1.84 -28.83
CA ASN A 141 20.80 2.14 -29.03
C ASN A 141 20.47 2.48 -30.49
N LYS A 142 21.45 2.98 -31.29
CA LYS A 142 21.26 3.27 -32.71
C LYS A 142 21.00 1.96 -33.50
N VAL A 143 21.82 0.94 -33.27
CA VAL A 143 21.65 -0.39 -33.84
C VAL A 143 20.29 -0.99 -33.46
N ILE A 144 19.90 -0.91 -32.19
CA ILE A 144 18.60 -1.41 -31.74
C ILE A 144 17.43 -0.69 -32.45
N MET A 145 17.54 0.63 -32.63
CA MET A 145 16.52 1.40 -33.36
C MET A 145 16.42 0.98 -34.83
N SER A 146 17.56 0.75 -35.50
CA SER A 146 17.59 0.26 -36.87
C SER A 146 17.05 -1.16 -37.01
N LEU A 147 17.49 -2.08 -36.16
CA LEU A 147 16.99 -3.47 -36.13
C LEU A 147 15.46 -3.54 -35.95
N LEU A 148 14.91 -2.70 -35.07
CA LEU A 148 13.47 -2.65 -34.82
C LEU A 148 12.70 -1.73 -35.80
N LYS A 149 13.37 -1.12 -36.76
CA LYS A 149 12.81 -0.11 -37.68
C LYS A 149 11.98 0.96 -36.94
N ILE A 150 12.51 1.50 -35.85
CA ILE A 150 11.81 2.47 -34.95
C ILE A 150 12.50 3.84 -35.01
N LYS A 151 11.73 4.90 -35.21
CA LYS A 151 12.22 6.29 -35.16
C LYS A 151 12.79 6.62 -33.75
N LYS A 152 13.90 7.39 -33.72
CA LYS A 152 14.58 7.82 -32.49
C LYS A 152 13.61 8.39 -31.44
N SER A 153 12.74 9.30 -31.86
CA SER A 153 11.72 9.91 -30.97
C SER A 153 10.81 8.87 -30.32
N THR A 154 10.33 7.90 -31.10
CA THR A 154 9.46 6.81 -30.62
C THR A 154 10.18 5.90 -29.65
N TYR A 155 11.43 5.57 -29.90
CA TYR A 155 12.27 4.73 -29.04
C TYR A 155 12.42 5.36 -27.65
N TYR A 156 12.89 6.61 -27.59
CA TYR A 156 13.09 7.30 -26.31
C TYR A 156 11.77 7.61 -25.59
N LYS A 157 10.69 7.93 -26.32
CA LYS A 157 9.34 8.10 -25.73
C LYS A 157 8.87 6.82 -25.04
N LYS A 158 9.08 5.64 -25.67
CA LYS A 158 8.74 4.34 -25.07
C LYS A 158 9.60 4.04 -23.85
N LEU A 159 10.92 4.29 -23.90
CA LEU A 159 11.80 4.12 -22.73
C LEU A 159 11.39 4.99 -21.56
N LYS A 160 11.08 6.28 -21.80
CA LYS A 160 10.59 7.21 -20.77
C LYS A 160 9.30 6.72 -20.14
N LYS A 161 8.34 6.27 -20.99
CA LYS A 161 7.08 5.70 -20.50
C LYS A 161 7.29 4.47 -19.61
N LEU A 162 8.19 3.57 -20.00
CA LEU A 162 8.53 2.37 -19.21
C LEU A 162 9.16 2.73 -17.87
N LYS A 163 10.04 3.74 -17.83
CA LYS A 163 10.63 4.24 -16.57
C LYS A 163 9.56 4.79 -15.64
N MET A 164 8.67 5.65 -16.15
CA MET A 164 7.55 6.20 -15.38
C MET A 164 6.59 5.11 -14.84
N ILE A 165 6.30 4.06 -15.66
CA ILE A 165 5.47 2.95 -15.21
C ILE A 165 6.16 2.17 -14.10
N LYS A 166 7.48 1.95 -14.20
CA LYS A 166 8.26 1.27 -13.15
C LYS A 166 8.27 2.07 -11.85
N GLU A 167 8.46 3.37 -11.91
CA GLU A 167 8.42 4.28 -10.75
C GLU A 167 7.04 4.26 -10.09
N LYS A 168 5.95 4.43 -10.86
CA LYS A 168 4.57 4.34 -10.35
C LYS A 168 4.25 2.98 -9.73
N ASN A 169 4.73 1.89 -10.32
CA ASN A 169 4.51 0.56 -9.75
C ASN A 169 5.26 0.39 -8.43
N LEU A 170 6.48 0.92 -8.32
CA LEU A 170 7.26 0.87 -7.08
C LEU A 170 6.59 1.70 -5.97
N GLU A 171 6.10 2.89 -6.29
CA GLU A 171 5.34 3.73 -5.36
C GLU A 171 4.07 3.05 -4.87
N LEU A 172 3.34 2.40 -5.79
CA LEU A 172 2.16 1.62 -5.46
C LEU A 172 2.50 0.40 -4.58
N GLU A 173 3.59 -0.33 -4.88
CA GLU A 173 4.07 -1.44 -4.08
C GLU A 173 4.43 -0.98 -2.65
N ASN A 174 5.12 0.14 -2.51
CA ASN A 174 5.45 0.73 -1.20
C ASN A 174 4.19 1.13 -0.43
N THR A 175 3.20 1.72 -1.09
CA THR A 175 1.91 2.07 -0.49
C THR A 175 1.18 0.82 0.02
N VAL A 176 1.21 -0.27 -0.74
CA VAL A 176 0.60 -1.55 -0.34
C VAL A 176 1.31 -2.14 0.88
N VAL A 177 2.64 -2.13 0.91
CA VAL A 177 3.43 -2.60 2.06
C VAL A 177 3.11 -1.80 3.31
N GLN A 178 3.07 -0.48 3.19
CA GLN A 178 2.75 0.41 4.29
C GLN A 178 1.33 0.16 4.82
N ALA A 179 0.32 0.12 3.94
CA ALA A 179 -1.06 -0.14 4.32
C ALA A 179 -1.23 -1.54 4.97
N PHE A 180 -0.49 -2.55 4.49
CA PHE A 180 -0.50 -3.87 5.09
C PHE A 180 0.09 -3.88 6.51
N LYS A 181 1.15 -3.12 6.75
CA LYS A 181 1.74 -2.92 8.09
C LYS A 181 0.81 -2.13 9.01
N GLU A 182 0.22 -1.03 8.53
CA GLU A 182 -0.75 -0.20 9.27
C GLU A 182 -1.95 -1.03 9.75
N THR A 183 -2.38 -2.01 8.95
CA THR A 183 -3.48 -2.92 9.30
C THR A 183 -3.03 -4.18 10.06
N GLY A 184 -1.79 -4.22 10.55
CA GLY A 184 -1.25 -5.34 11.33
C GLY A 184 -1.24 -6.70 10.59
N GLY A 185 -1.28 -6.71 9.26
CA GLY A 185 -1.32 -7.93 8.46
C GLY A 185 -2.62 -8.74 8.56
N ILE A 186 -3.70 -8.14 9.05
CA ILE A 186 -4.99 -8.79 9.27
C ILE A 186 -5.89 -8.72 8.03
N PHE A 187 -5.72 -7.70 7.20
CA PHE A 187 -6.59 -7.47 6.06
C PHE A 187 -6.17 -8.28 4.84
N GLY A 188 -7.06 -9.14 4.34
CA GLY A 188 -6.91 -9.78 3.04
C GLY A 188 -7.14 -8.79 1.90
N ARG A 189 -6.84 -9.23 0.67
CA ARG A 189 -6.82 -8.39 -0.55
C ARG A 189 -8.05 -7.48 -0.73
N GLU A 190 -9.25 -7.94 -0.41
CA GLU A 190 -10.48 -7.15 -0.62
C GLU A 190 -10.61 -6.03 0.42
N ARG A 191 -10.39 -6.35 1.69
CA ARG A 191 -10.46 -5.40 2.79
C ARG A 191 -9.30 -4.38 2.72
N LEU A 192 -8.10 -4.85 2.35
CA LEU A 192 -6.95 -3.98 2.16
C LEU A 192 -7.14 -3.02 0.97
N ALA A 193 -7.78 -3.47 -0.12
CA ALA A 193 -8.11 -2.58 -1.25
C ALA A 193 -9.08 -1.47 -0.84
N ALA A 194 -10.10 -1.81 -0.03
CA ALA A 194 -11.05 -0.85 0.51
C ALA A 194 -10.36 0.15 1.46
N TYR A 195 -9.46 -0.33 2.32
CA TYR A 195 -8.66 0.50 3.23
C TYR A 195 -7.79 1.51 2.46
N ILE A 196 -7.06 1.05 1.43
CA ILE A 196 -6.22 1.91 0.59
C ILE A 196 -7.09 2.95 -0.14
N SER A 197 -8.24 2.53 -0.68
CA SER A 197 -9.15 3.45 -1.36
C SER A 197 -9.69 4.55 -0.44
N LYS A 198 -10.03 4.21 0.81
CA LYS A 198 -10.56 5.15 1.79
C LYS A 198 -9.50 6.09 2.34
N ASN A 199 -8.34 5.56 2.74
CA ASN A 199 -7.34 6.32 3.51
C ASN A 199 -6.23 6.94 2.66
N LYS A 200 -5.91 6.35 1.51
CA LYS A 200 -4.87 6.86 0.59
C LYS A 200 -5.45 7.42 -0.72
N GLN A 201 -6.78 7.42 -0.87
CA GLN A 201 -7.50 7.90 -2.06
C GLN A 201 -7.09 7.25 -3.40
N ILE A 202 -6.48 6.06 -3.34
CA ILE A 202 -6.04 5.30 -4.50
C ILE A 202 -7.07 4.21 -4.81
N LYS A 203 -7.78 4.33 -5.93
CA LYS A 203 -8.69 3.27 -6.41
C LYS A 203 -7.88 2.10 -6.94
N LEU A 204 -7.85 1.01 -6.19
CA LEU A 204 -7.10 -0.20 -6.53
C LEU A 204 -8.03 -1.40 -6.59
N ASN A 205 -8.03 -2.12 -7.73
CA ASN A 205 -8.79 -3.33 -7.86
C ASN A 205 -8.17 -4.44 -6.97
N TYR A 206 -9.00 -5.15 -6.19
CA TYR A 206 -8.56 -6.21 -5.29
C TYR A 206 -7.80 -7.36 -5.99
N ARG A 207 -8.09 -7.64 -7.29
CA ARG A 207 -7.36 -8.63 -8.07
C ARG A 207 -5.93 -8.17 -8.37
N THR A 208 -5.75 -6.89 -8.71
CA THR A 208 -4.43 -6.26 -8.90
C THR A 208 -3.66 -6.24 -7.59
N LEU A 209 -4.32 -5.83 -6.49
CA LEU A 209 -3.73 -5.87 -5.16
C LEU A 209 -3.28 -7.28 -4.77
N GLY A 210 -4.10 -8.30 -5.03
CA GLY A 210 -3.73 -9.70 -4.77
C GLY A 210 -2.47 -10.15 -5.52
N ARG A 211 -2.25 -9.68 -6.76
CA ARG A 211 -1.01 -9.94 -7.52
C ARG A 211 0.19 -9.23 -6.88
N ILE A 212 0.02 -7.99 -6.43
CA ILE A 212 1.06 -7.22 -5.73
C ILE A 212 1.42 -7.90 -4.40
N MET A 213 0.43 -8.26 -3.59
CA MET A 213 0.65 -8.97 -2.33
C MET A 213 1.41 -10.29 -2.54
N LYS A 214 1.02 -11.09 -3.55
CA LYS A 214 1.72 -12.32 -3.91
C LYS A 214 3.17 -12.06 -4.33
N LYS A 215 3.41 -11.04 -5.15
CA LYS A 215 4.76 -10.62 -5.59
C LYS A 215 5.65 -10.23 -4.41
N LEU A 216 5.08 -9.56 -3.41
CA LEU A 216 5.77 -9.05 -2.23
C LEU A 216 5.82 -10.06 -1.07
N GLY A 217 5.25 -11.27 -1.22
CA GLY A 217 5.17 -12.27 -0.16
C GLY A 217 4.27 -11.88 1.02
N LEU A 218 3.34 -10.94 0.83
CA LEU A 218 2.44 -10.48 1.87
C LEU A 218 1.29 -11.47 2.07
N VAL A 219 1.29 -12.16 3.21
CA VAL A 219 0.28 -13.14 3.58
C VAL A 219 -0.48 -12.65 4.81
N CYS A 220 -1.81 -12.52 4.69
CA CYS A 220 -2.63 -12.14 5.85
C CYS A 220 -2.81 -13.30 6.83
N ARG A 221 -3.01 -12.98 8.09
CA ARG A 221 -3.34 -13.95 9.12
C ARG A 221 -4.71 -14.58 8.82
N ILE A 222 -4.76 -15.91 8.67
CA ILE A 222 -5.97 -16.65 8.32
C ILE A 222 -6.46 -17.40 9.55
N ARG A 223 -7.77 -17.36 9.78
CA ARG A 223 -8.41 -18.17 10.83
C ARG A 223 -8.34 -19.65 10.46
N LYS A 224 -7.88 -20.47 11.40
CA LYS A 224 -7.96 -21.94 11.26
C LYS A 224 -9.32 -22.41 11.74
N ALA A 225 -10.03 -23.19 10.94
CA ALA A 225 -11.26 -23.83 11.36
C ALA A 225 -10.97 -24.82 12.48
N LYS A 226 -11.68 -24.71 13.61
CA LYS A 226 -11.64 -25.74 14.67
C LYS A 226 -12.74 -26.74 14.37
N ARG A 227 -12.42 -28.05 14.45
CA ARG A 227 -13.42 -29.10 14.47
C ARG A 227 -14.15 -29.02 15.82
N THR A 228 -15.45 -28.75 15.80
CA THR A 228 -16.31 -28.76 16.99
C THR A 228 -16.59 -30.21 17.40
N LYS A 229 -16.41 -30.49 18.70
CA LYS A 229 -16.97 -31.75 19.32
C LYS A 229 -18.38 -31.45 19.76
N GLU A 230 -19.30 -32.33 19.47
CA GLU A 230 -20.68 -32.25 19.93
C GLU A 230 -20.74 -32.42 21.45
N SER A 231 -21.44 -31.49 22.15
CA SER A 231 -21.75 -31.60 23.57
C SER A 231 -23.21 -32.08 23.73
N LYS A 232 -23.39 -33.13 24.48
CA LYS A 232 -24.74 -33.64 24.85
C LYS A 232 -25.04 -33.18 26.28
N ASN A 233 -25.77 -32.11 26.45
CA ASN A 233 -26.51 -31.84 27.70
C ASN A 233 -27.80 -31.10 27.35
N VAL A 234 -28.93 -31.64 27.79
CA VAL A 234 -30.28 -31.12 27.54
C VAL A 234 -30.66 -30.23 28.72
N ALA A 235 -30.69 -28.94 28.53
CA ALA A 235 -31.29 -27.97 29.44
C ALA A 235 -32.67 -27.54 28.91
N VAL A 236 -33.43 -26.79 29.71
CA VAL A 236 -34.75 -26.25 29.33
C VAL A 236 -34.67 -25.56 27.98
N THR A 237 -35.56 -25.94 27.06
CA THR A 237 -35.60 -25.46 25.68
C THR A 237 -36.56 -24.29 25.56
N PHE A 238 -36.04 -23.12 25.15
CA PHE A 238 -36.85 -21.99 24.70
C PHE A 238 -36.99 -21.99 23.17
N GLN A 239 -38.07 -21.35 22.69
CA GLN A 239 -38.32 -21.26 21.25
C GLN A 239 -37.16 -20.46 20.56
N ASN A 240 -36.72 -20.94 19.39
CA ASN A 240 -35.79 -20.23 18.54
C ASN A 240 -36.50 -19.11 17.77
N ILE A 241 -36.71 -17.97 18.39
CA ILE A 241 -37.35 -16.79 17.79
C ILE A 241 -36.41 -16.15 16.73
N ALA A 242 -35.10 -16.24 16.93
CA ALA A 242 -34.12 -15.67 16.01
C ALA A 242 -34.12 -16.33 14.65
N SER A 243 -34.46 -17.66 14.57
CA SER A 243 -34.62 -18.41 13.32
C SER A 243 -33.58 -18.11 12.23
N ARG A 244 -32.34 -17.89 12.62
CA ARG A 244 -31.23 -17.47 11.73
C ARG A 244 -31.40 -16.10 11.02
N ASP A 245 -32.23 -15.22 11.58
CA ASP A 245 -32.29 -13.83 11.14
C ASP A 245 -31.00 -13.10 11.55
N TYR A 246 -29.90 -13.45 10.88
CA TYR A 246 -28.58 -12.84 11.15
C TYR A 246 -28.49 -11.36 10.75
N ASP A 247 -29.47 -10.86 10.04
CA ASP A 247 -29.53 -9.49 9.56
C ASP A 247 -30.47 -8.61 10.38
N GLY A 248 -31.19 -9.22 11.33
CA GLY A 248 -32.15 -8.50 12.17
C GLY A 248 -33.22 -7.81 11.32
N ILE A 249 -33.74 -8.52 10.30
CA ILE A 249 -34.75 -7.97 9.37
C ILE A 249 -36.11 -7.97 10.04
N TYR A 250 -36.45 -9.10 10.69
CA TYR A 250 -37.76 -9.31 11.30
C TYR A 250 -37.83 -8.90 12.76
N ASN A 251 -36.74 -9.06 13.49
CA ASN A 251 -36.64 -8.73 14.90
C ASN A 251 -35.36 -7.97 15.21
N ASP A 252 -35.36 -7.19 16.28
CA ASP A 252 -34.17 -6.54 16.81
C ASP A 252 -33.43 -7.54 17.73
N ILE A 253 -32.50 -8.30 17.12
CA ILE A 253 -31.84 -9.46 17.72
C ILE A 253 -30.47 -9.09 18.25
N TYR A 254 -30.23 -9.49 19.50
CA TYR A 254 -28.95 -9.39 20.20
C TYR A 254 -28.47 -10.80 20.53
N ALA A 255 -27.29 -11.20 20.09
CA ALA A 255 -26.74 -12.50 20.44
C ALA A 255 -25.74 -12.37 21.58
N THR A 256 -25.79 -13.32 22.51
CA THR A 256 -24.84 -13.42 23.61
C THR A 256 -24.27 -14.83 23.72
N ASP A 257 -23.04 -14.93 24.16
CA ASP A 257 -22.35 -16.20 24.39
C ASP A 257 -21.14 -15.98 25.30
N VAL A 258 -20.58 -17.08 25.82
CA VAL A 258 -19.38 -17.08 26.66
C VAL A 258 -18.23 -17.77 25.94
N THR A 259 -17.06 -17.14 25.95
CA THR A 259 -15.86 -17.74 25.41
C THR A 259 -14.76 -17.91 26.47
N TYR A 260 -13.97 -18.96 26.31
CA TYR A 260 -12.81 -19.27 27.13
C TYR A 260 -11.61 -18.51 26.59
N ILE A 261 -10.90 -17.83 27.47
CA ILE A 261 -9.65 -17.13 27.20
C ILE A 261 -8.55 -17.78 28.07
N PRO A 262 -7.36 -18.10 27.52
CA PRO A 262 -6.26 -18.59 28.33
C PRO A 262 -5.96 -17.65 29.50
N SER A 263 -5.62 -18.18 30.66
CA SER A 263 -5.40 -17.35 31.85
C SER A 263 -4.18 -16.44 31.69
N PRO A 264 -4.28 -15.17 32.12
CA PRO A 264 -3.17 -14.28 32.36
C PRO A 264 -2.20 -14.82 33.41
N ILE A 265 -0.98 -14.24 33.45
CA ILE A 265 0.11 -14.70 34.32
C ILE A 265 -0.21 -14.66 35.82
N ASN A 266 -1.08 -13.74 36.23
CA ASN A 266 -1.47 -13.54 37.63
C ASN A 266 -2.77 -14.26 38.02
N VAL A 267 -3.23 -15.22 37.23
CA VAL A 267 -4.45 -16.00 37.46
C VAL A 267 -4.10 -17.46 37.58
N ASP A 268 -4.39 -18.07 38.72
CA ASP A 268 -4.05 -19.46 39.06
C ASP A 268 -5.15 -20.44 38.62
N GLN A 269 -5.51 -20.39 37.34
CA GLN A 269 -6.40 -21.35 36.67
C GLN A 269 -6.14 -21.39 35.18
N ASN A 270 -6.68 -22.37 34.48
CA ASN A 270 -6.38 -22.55 33.05
C ASN A 270 -7.05 -21.50 32.14
N PHE A 271 -8.19 -20.97 32.54
CA PHE A 271 -9.00 -20.08 31.72
C PHE A 271 -9.66 -18.98 32.55
N VAL A 272 -9.82 -17.83 31.94
CA VAL A 272 -10.80 -16.80 32.31
C VAL A 272 -11.91 -16.79 31.28
N TYR A 273 -13.07 -16.30 31.66
CA TYR A 273 -14.30 -16.36 30.89
C TYR A 273 -14.72 -14.96 30.46
N MET A 274 -15.13 -14.83 29.20
CA MET A 274 -15.64 -13.58 28.66
C MET A 274 -17.03 -13.79 28.10
N SER A 275 -18.02 -13.10 28.66
CA SER A 275 -19.33 -12.91 28.04
C SER A 275 -19.30 -11.69 27.13
N ALA A 276 -19.98 -11.74 25.98
CA ALA A 276 -20.15 -10.58 25.09
C ALA A 276 -21.56 -10.55 24.51
N VAL A 277 -21.99 -9.36 24.10
CA VAL A 277 -23.28 -9.11 23.43
C VAL A 277 -23.02 -8.44 22.09
N ILE A 278 -23.53 -9.03 21.01
CA ILE A 278 -23.45 -8.51 19.65
C ILE A 278 -24.84 -8.21 19.10
N HIS A 279 -25.01 -7.08 18.45
CA HIS A 279 -26.23 -6.76 17.73
C HIS A 279 -26.22 -7.36 16.33
N HIS A 280 -27.22 -8.18 15.97
CA HIS A 280 -27.27 -8.90 14.69
C HIS A 280 -27.26 -7.98 13.48
N LYS A 281 -28.01 -6.87 13.53
CA LYS A 281 -28.16 -5.96 12.41
C LYS A 281 -26.88 -5.18 12.07
N THR A 282 -26.22 -4.63 13.08
CA THR A 282 -25.04 -3.77 12.89
C THR A 282 -23.71 -4.51 13.07
N LYS A 283 -23.74 -5.70 13.66
CA LYS A 283 -22.54 -6.46 14.10
C LYS A 283 -21.71 -5.74 15.16
N LYS A 284 -22.27 -4.73 15.82
CA LYS A 284 -21.61 -3.97 16.87
C LYS A 284 -21.56 -4.78 18.16
N ILE A 285 -20.44 -4.78 18.84
CA ILE A 285 -20.32 -5.32 20.20
C ILE A 285 -20.75 -4.22 21.16
N LEU A 286 -21.80 -4.52 21.94
CA LEU A 286 -22.44 -3.55 22.82
C LEU A 286 -21.93 -3.63 24.24
N GLY A 287 -21.47 -4.78 24.68
CA GLY A 287 -20.94 -5.00 26.00
C GLY A 287 -20.13 -6.28 26.08
N PHE A 288 -19.23 -6.32 27.04
CA PHE A 288 -18.56 -7.54 27.47
C PHE A 288 -18.30 -7.51 28.97
N ASN A 289 -18.09 -8.68 29.54
CA ASN A 289 -17.67 -8.85 30.92
C ASN A 289 -16.61 -9.96 31.01
N LEU A 290 -15.64 -9.81 31.92
CA LEU A 290 -14.65 -10.83 32.25
C LEU A 290 -14.90 -11.35 33.66
N SER A 291 -14.74 -12.64 33.85
CA SER A 291 -14.80 -13.27 35.17
C SER A 291 -13.80 -14.43 35.25
N LEU A 292 -13.39 -14.75 36.46
CA LEU A 292 -12.66 -15.96 36.78
C LEU A 292 -13.58 -17.19 36.78
N TYR A 293 -14.91 -16.99 36.89
CA TYR A 293 -15.91 -18.04 36.97
C TYR A 293 -16.88 -17.98 35.79
N ASN A 294 -17.28 -19.17 35.33
CA ASN A 294 -18.30 -19.33 34.28
C ASN A 294 -19.69 -19.54 34.94
N ASP A 295 -20.17 -18.53 35.60
CA ASP A 295 -21.39 -18.52 36.36
C ASP A 295 -22.44 -17.54 35.79
N ASN A 296 -23.61 -17.50 36.46
CA ASN A 296 -24.70 -16.62 36.07
C ASN A 296 -24.31 -15.14 36.17
N SER A 297 -23.46 -14.76 37.16
CA SER A 297 -23.08 -13.39 37.39
C SER A 297 -22.31 -12.79 36.19
N LEU A 298 -21.46 -13.59 35.56
CA LEU A 298 -20.71 -13.21 34.36
C LEU A 298 -21.63 -12.66 33.25
N VAL A 299 -22.74 -13.36 32.99
CA VAL A 299 -23.68 -13.03 31.91
C VAL A 299 -24.63 -11.91 32.35
N ILE A 300 -25.15 -11.99 33.57
CA ILE A 300 -26.08 -11.00 34.15
C ILE A 300 -25.43 -9.62 34.19
N ASP A 301 -24.19 -9.54 34.66
CA ASP A 301 -23.47 -8.26 34.76
C ASP A 301 -23.11 -7.69 33.40
N ASN A 302 -22.87 -8.54 32.41
CA ASN A 302 -22.70 -8.07 31.03
C ASN A 302 -24.00 -7.47 30.47
N ILE A 303 -25.15 -8.17 30.67
CA ILE A 303 -26.47 -7.69 30.21
C ILE A 303 -26.82 -6.35 30.85
N LYS A 304 -26.56 -6.17 32.14
CA LYS A 304 -26.80 -4.91 32.84
C LYS A 304 -26.02 -3.71 32.28
N LYS A 305 -24.86 -3.96 31.67
CA LYS A 305 -24.02 -2.90 31.04
C LYS A 305 -24.56 -2.44 29.69
N VAL A 306 -25.47 -3.22 29.08
CA VAL A 306 -25.97 -2.96 27.72
C VAL A 306 -27.30 -2.20 27.79
N ASN A 307 -27.41 -1.14 27.02
CA ASN A 307 -28.66 -0.39 26.89
C ASN A 307 -29.48 -0.97 25.74
N PHE A 308 -30.49 -1.76 26.05
CA PHE A 308 -31.39 -2.40 25.09
C PHE A 308 -32.60 -1.51 24.77
N PRO A 309 -33.12 -1.51 23.53
CA PRO A 309 -34.41 -0.90 23.21
C PRO A 309 -35.55 -1.75 23.80
N LYS A 310 -36.75 -1.21 23.83
CA LYS A 310 -37.94 -1.98 24.20
C LYS A 310 -38.22 -3.09 23.18
N ASN A 311 -38.74 -4.25 23.64
CA ASN A 311 -39.13 -5.39 22.81
C ASN A 311 -37.99 -6.02 22.00
N PHE A 312 -36.77 -6.05 22.52
CA PHE A 312 -35.65 -6.73 21.91
C PHE A 312 -35.75 -8.27 22.07
N VAL A 313 -35.03 -8.98 21.22
CA VAL A 313 -34.85 -10.46 21.34
C VAL A 313 -33.38 -10.72 21.67
N ILE A 314 -33.13 -11.40 22.80
CA ILE A 314 -31.77 -11.85 23.14
C ILE A 314 -31.68 -13.36 22.83
N HIS A 315 -30.67 -13.67 21.99
CA HIS A 315 -30.46 -15.04 21.51
C HIS A 315 -29.15 -15.61 22.11
N SER A 316 -29.22 -16.85 22.61
CA SER A 316 -28.07 -17.56 23.18
C SER A 316 -28.02 -19.00 22.76
N ASP A 317 -26.99 -19.72 23.14
CA ASP A 317 -26.94 -21.17 23.17
C ASP A 317 -27.68 -21.73 24.40
N HIS A 318 -27.57 -23.06 24.61
CA HIS A 318 -28.19 -23.76 25.74
C HIS A 318 -27.29 -23.79 26.99
N GLY A 319 -26.41 -22.80 27.20
CA GLY A 319 -25.65 -22.70 28.42
C GLY A 319 -26.56 -22.59 29.68
N SER A 320 -26.15 -23.21 30.77
CA SER A 320 -26.91 -23.19 32.03
C SER A 320 -27.15 -21.79 32.59
N GLN A 321 -26.23 -20.84 32.29
CA GLN A 321 -26.30 -19.43 32.67
C GLN A 321 -27.55 -18.76 32.06
N TYR A 322 -27.90 -19.10 30.81
CA TYR A 322 -29.01 -18.53 30.04
C TYR A 322 -30.38 -19.13 30.41
N SER A 323 -30.36 -20.24 31.12
CA SER A 323 -31.57 -20.91 31.62
C SER A 323 -31.83 -20.56 33.10
N SER A 324 -30.98 -19.77 33.74
CA SER A 324 -31.10 -19.40 35.13
C SER A 324 -32.30 -18.47 35.38
N LYS A 325 -32.95 -18.65 36.50
CA LYS A 325 -34.15 -17.87 36.90
C LYS A 325 -33.82 -16.36 36.96
N GLU A 326 -32.65 -16.03 37.47
CA GLU A 326 -32.17 -14.65 37.61
C GLU A 326 -31.99 -13.98 36.24
N TYR A 327 -31.41 -14.72 35.26
CA TYR A 327 -31.23 -14.23 33.89
C TYR A 327 -32.58 -13.98 33.23
N LEU A 328 -33.51 -14.92 33.31
CA LEU A 328 -34.83 -14.80 32.72
C LEU A 328 -35.61 -13.61 33.28
N GLN A 329 -35.60 -13.45 34.60
CA GLN A 329 -36.25 -12.31 35.28
C GLN A 329 -35.59 -10.96 34.88
N LEU A 330 -34.29 -10.93 34.69
CA LEU A 330 -33.61 -9.72 34.20
C LEU A 330 -34.09 -9.34 32.81
N ILE A 331 -34.14 -10.30 31.87
CA ILE A 331 -34.56 -10.01 30.48
C ILE A 331 -36.02 -9.55 30.44
N GLU A 332 -36.89 -10.15 31.26
CA GLU A 332 -38.31 -9.76 31.39
C GLU A 332 -38.44 -8.33 31.92
N ARG A 333 -37.71 -7.98 32.98
CA ARG A 333 -37.66 -6.59 33.52
C ARG A 333 -37.18 -5.56 32.49
N LEU A 334 -36.31 -5.95 31.58
CA LEU A 334 -35.84 -5.12 30.48
C LEU A 334 -36.82 -5.08 29.29
N ASN A 335 -38.00 -5.71 29.40
CA ASN A 335 -38.96 -5.89 28.32
C ASN A 335 -38.39 -6.62 27.09
N GLY A 336 -37.46 -7.55 27.29
CA GLY A 336 -36.89 -8.39 26.26
C GLY A 336 -37.55 -9.75 26.15
N LYS A 337 -37.30 -10.48 25.07
CA LYS A 337 -37.72 -11.90 24.84
C LYS A 337 -36.46 -12.75 24.72
N VAL A 338 -36.48 -13.89 25.41
CA VAL A 338 -35.42 -14.91 25.32
C VAL A 338 -35.63 -15.79 24.11
N SER A 339 -34.57 -16.04 23.37
CA SER A 339 -34.51 -16.98 22.25
C SER A 339 -33.31 -17.90 22.41
N MET A 340 -33.45 -19.19 22.14
CA MET A 340 -32.33 -20.12 22.24
C MET A 340 -32.10 -20.85 20.92
N SER A 341 -30.84 -21.20 20.66
CA SER A 341 -30.42 -22.01 19.53
C SER A 341 -31.15 -23.40 19.58
N ARG A 342 -31.24 -24.07 18.46
CA ARG A 342 -31.65 -25.46 18.45
C ARG A 342 -30.53 -26.33 19.03
N ILE A 343 -30.93 -27.40 19.74
CA ILE A 343 -29.97 -28.32 20.38
C ILE A 343 -28.99 -28.86 19.32
N GLY A 344 -27.71 -28.80 19.62
CA GLY A 344 -26.63 -29.26 18.72
C GLY A 344 -26.41 -28.44 17.47
N ASN A 345 -27.04 -27.26 17.34
CA ASN A 345 -26.91 -26.43 16.15
C ASN A 345 -26.20 -25.10 16.45
N SER A 346 -24.86 -25.14 16.44
CA SER A 346 -24.01 -23.95 16.66
C SER A 346 -24.23 -22.85 15.60
N LEU A 347 -24.76 -23.17 14.44
CA LEU A 347 -25.05 -22.19 13.39
C LEU A 347 -26.10 -21.17 13.83
N ASP A 348 -26.97 -21.51 14.76
CA ASP A 348 -28.01 -20.59 15.20
C ASP A 348 -27.43 -19.40 15.96
N ASN A 349 -26.27 -19.55 16.65
CA ASN A 349 -25.55 -18.47 17.35
C ASN A 349 -24.28 -17.99 16.60
N ARG A 350 -24.25 -18.13 15.28
CA ARG A 350 -23.07 -17.91 14.42
C ARG A 350 -22.41 -16.52 14.56
N GLU A 351 -23.17 -15.47 14.78
CA GLU A 351 -22.64 -14.10 14.74
C GLU A 351 -21.70 -13.80 15.92
N ILE A 352 -22.05 -14.24 17.11
CA ILE A 352 -21.19 -14.07 18.29
C ILE A 352 -20.02 -15.05 18.27
N GLU A 353 -20.21 -16.29 17.80
CA GLU A 353 -19.10 -17.24 17.61
C GLU A 353 -18.09 -16.70 16.59
N TYR A 354 -18.57 -16.07 15.53
CA TYR A 354 -17.71 -15.42 14.54
C TYR A 354 -16.91 -14.29 15.19
N PHE A 355 -17.52 -13.45 16.02
CA PHE A 355 -16.80 -12.39 16.75
C PHE A 355 -15.71 -12.99 17.63
N PHE A 356 -15.97 -14.02 18.41
CA PHE A 356 -14.95 -14.65 19.24
C PHE A 356 -13.80 -15.26 18.42
N SER A 357 -14.12 -15.80 17.26
CA SER A 357 -13.08 -16.26 16.34
C SER A 357 -12.22 -15.09 15.80
N VAL A 358 -12.81 -13.93 15.52
CA VAL A 358 -12.11 -12.71 15.12
C VAL A 358 -11.22 -12.20 16.25
N LEU A 359 -11.77 -12.12 17.48
CA LEU A 359 -11.03 -11.74 18.68
C LEU A 359 -9.74 -12.56 18.84
N LYS A 360 -9.88 -13.89 18.83
CA LYS A 360 -8.74 -14.81 19.04
C LYS A 360 -7.72 -14.83 17.90
N THR A 361 -8.07 -14.29 16.73
CA THR A 361 -7.19 -14.30 15.55
C THR A 361 -6.61 -12.91 15.24
N GLU A 362 -7.43 -11.86 15.41
CA GLU A 362 -7.05 -10.52 14.96
C GLU A 362 -6.47 -9.65 16.08
N MET A 363 -6.76 -9.94 17.37
CA MET A 363 -6.29 -9.14 18.50
C MET A 363 -4.77 -9.19 18.69
N PHE A 364 -4.17 -10.39 18.62
CA PHE A 364 -2.73 -10.61 18.72
C PHE A 364 -2.23 -11.56 17.64
N GLU A 365 -0.96 -11.50 17.30
CA GLU A 365 -0.33 -12.43 16.37
C GLU A 365 -0.42 -13.88 16.87
N ASN A 366 -0.16 -14.08 18.17
CA ASN A 366 -0.38 -15.34 18.87
C ASN A 366 -1.19 -15.05 20.13
N PHE A 367 -2.49 -15.26 20.06
CA PHE A 367 -3.43 -14.92 21.13
C PHE A 367 -3.06 -15.59 22.44
N GLU A 368 -2.85 -16.90 22.43
CA GLU A 368 -2.58 -17.65 23.65
C GLU A 368 -1.28 -17.23 24.33
N LYS A 369 -0.19 -17.14 23.55
CA LYS A 369 1.12 -16.73 24.10
C LYS A 369 1.12 -15.30 24.63
N SER A 370 0.37 -14.42 23.97
CA SER A 370 0.29 -13.01 24.38
C SER A 370 -0.50 -12.86 25.67
N VAL A 371 -1.65 -13.52 25.79
CA VAL A 371 -2.48 -13.46 27.00
C VAL A 371 -1.76 -14.04 28.21
N LYS A 372 -1.06 -15.16 28.06
CA LYS A 372 -0.28 -15.77 29.17
C LYS A 372 0.87 -14.91 29.71
N LYS A 373 1.24 -13.85 29.00
CA LYS A 373 2.32 -12.93 29.42
C LYS A 373 1.83 -11.64 30.09
N MET A 374 0.53 -11.39 30.11
CA MET A 374 -0.06 -10.18 30.65
C MET A 374 -0.85 -10.46 31.93
N THR A 375 -1.12 -9.43 32.71
CA THR A 375 -2.02 -9.48 33.87
C THR A 375 -3.49 -9.44 33.41
N LEU A 376 -4.42 -9.83 34.30
CA LEU A 376 -5.86 -9.74 34.03
C LEU A 376 -6.29 -8.31 33.70
N LYS A 377 -5.77 -7.30 34.41
CA LYS A 377 -6.06 -5.89 34.16
C LYS A 377 -5.55 -5.41 32.79
N GLU A 378 -4.39 -5.91 32.36
CA GLU A 378 -3.87 -5.62 31.01
C GLU A 378 -4.70 -6.30 29.94
N LEU A 379 -5.14 -7.54 30.16
CA LEU A 379 -6.04 -8.24 29.25
C LEU A 379 -7.34 -7.46 29.06
N GLU A 380 -7.97 -6.99 30.14
CA GLU A 380 -9.20 -6.20 30.10
C GLU A 380 -8.99 -4.90 29.30
N ARG A 381 -7.88 -4.19 29.54
CA ARG A 381 -7.52 -3.00 28.76
C ARG A 381 -7.34 -3.28 27.29
N HIS A 382 -6.70 -4.40 26.93
CA HIS A 382 -6.53 -4.82 25.55
C HIS A 382 -7.84 -5.23 24.88
N LEU A 383 -8.75 -5.89 25.61
CA LEU A 383 -10.09 -6.23 25.14
C LEU A 383 -10.93 -4.96 24.86
N ASN A 384 -10.91 -3.98 25.77
CA ASN A 384 -11.56 -2.69 25.53
C ASN A 384 -11.06 -2.02 24.23
N LYS A 385 -9.74 -1.91 24.06
CA LYS A 385 -9.13 -1.36 22.84
C LYS A 385 -9.50 -2.15 21.58
N PHE A 386 -9.52 -3.47 21.68
CA PHE A 386 -9.89 -4.32 20.54
C PHE A 386 -11.36 -4.15 20.15
N ILE A 387 -12.28 -4.09 21.12
CA ILE A 387 -13.70 -3.89 20.87
C ILE A 387 -13.95 -2.50 20.29
N ASP A 388 -13.26 -1.48 20.81
CA ASP A 388 -13.32 -0.13 20.24
C ASP A 388 -12.85 -0.12 18.77
N TRP A 389 -11.69 -0.70 18.48
CA TRP A 389 -11.21 -0.88 17.12
C TRP A 389 -12.18 -1.69 16.24
N TYR A 390 -12.74 -2.79 16.77
CA TYR A 390 -13.69 -3.62 16.05
C TYR A 390 -14.94 -2.84 15.64
N ASN A 391 -15.48 -2.04 16.55
CA ASN A 391 -16.67 -1.24 16.32
C ASN A 391 -16.44 -0.04 15.40
N ASN A 392 -15.33 0.67 15.56
CA ASN A 392 -15.09 1.98 14.94
C ASN A 392 -14.19 1.94 13.71
N GLU A 393 -13.30 0.94 13.59
CA GLU A 393 -12.30 0.91 12.52
C GLU A 393 -12.40 -0.34 11.64
N ARG A 394 -12.82 -1.47 12.18
CA ARG A 394 -12.87 -2.74 11.44
C ARG A 394 -13.92 -2.73 10.35
N MET A 395 -13.48 -2.74 9.08
CA MET A 395 -14.36 -2.72 7.91
C MET A 395 -14.99 -4.08 7.65
N LEU A 396 -16.31 -4.12 7.45
CA LEU A 396 -17.08 -5.34 7.14
C LEU A 396 -17.52 -5.34 5.67
N LYS A 397 -17.14 -6.38 4.91
CA LYS A 397 -17.54 -6.54 3.50
C LYS A 397 -19.05 -6.48 3.31
N LYS A 398 -19.81 -7.11 4.23
CA LYS A 398 -21.27 -7.13 4.24
C LYS A 398 -21.89 -5.73 4.20
N PHE A 399 -21.21 -4.74 4.79
CA PHE A 399 -21.68 -3.35 4.84
C PHE A 399 -20.92 -2.45 3.86
N ASN A 400 -20.51 -2.99 2.72
CA ASN A 400 -19.73 -2.24 1.73
C ASN A 400 -18.50 -1.56 2.35
N TYR A 401 -17.82 -2.30 3.23
CA TYR A 401 -16.61 -1.84 3.95
C TYR A 401 -16.85 -0.66 4.90
N LYS A 402 -18.07 -0.48 5.39
CA LYS A 402 -18.35 0.38 6.55
C LYS A 402 -18.02 -0.38 7.85
N THR A 403 -17.82 0.37 8.92
CA THR A 403 -17.62 -0.19 10.27
C THR A 403 -18.97 -0.49 10.93
N PRO A 404 -19.03 -1.35 11.95
CA PRO A 404 -20.25 -1.57 12.74
C PRO A 404 -20.91 -0.29 13.21
N GLN A 405 -20.14 0.66 13.74
CA GLN A 405 -20.62 1.96 14.21
C GLN A 405 -21.23 2.81 13.09
N ASN A 406 -20.59 2.86 11.91
CA ASN A 406 -21.10 3.62 10.77
C ASN A 406 -22.38 3.03 10.17
N CYS A 407 -22.60 1.72 10.37
CA CYS A 407 -23.84 1.06 9.99
C CYS A 407 -24.99 1.48 10.91
N GLU A 408 -24.77 1.57 12.22
CA GLU A 408 -25.76 2.04 13.19
C GLU A 408 -26.30 3.44 12.82
N TRP A 409 -25.41 4.38 12.52
CA TRP A 409 -25.79 5.74 12.07
C TRP A 409 -26.63 5.75 10.79
N SER A 410 -26.35 4.86 9.83
CA SER A 410 -27.13 4.79 8.60
C SER A 410 -28.56 4.28 8.80
N PHE A 411 -28.76 3.36 9.75
CA PHE A 411 -30.08 2.85 10.09
C PHE A 411 -30.92 3.86 10.87
N VAL A 412 -30.30 4.63 11.77
CA VAL A 412 -30.98 5.71 12.51
C VAL A 412 -31.45 6.83 11.56
N LYS A 413 -30.58 7.25 10.62
CA LYS A 413 -30.96 8.24 9.59
C LYS A 413 -32.13 7.78 8.73
N ASN A 414 -32.15 6.50 8.29
CA ASN A 414 -33.26 5.98 7.48
C ASN A 414 -34.56 5.86 8.26
N LYS A 415 -34.53 5.49 9.54
CA LYS A 415 -35.74 5.50 10.39
C LYS A 415 -36.31 6.92 10.55
N ASN A 416 -35.47 7.92 10.73
CA ASN A 416 -35.91 9.32 10.83
C ASN A 416 -36.45 9.87 9.50
N LEU A 417 -35.88 9.46 8.36
CA LEU A 417 -36.40 9.81 7.04
C LEU A 417 -37.76 9.12 6.77
N MET A 418 -37.93 7.85 7.13
CA MET A 418 -39.21 7.16 6.97
C MET A 418 -40.30 7.74 7.89
N SER A 419 -39.97 8.14 9.11
CA SER A 419 -40.95 8.79 10.00
C SER A 419 -41.37 10.16 9.50
N ILE A 420 -40.54 10.89 8.78
CA ILE A 420 -40.88 12.16 8.14
C ILE A 420 -41.82 11.94 6.92
N PHE A 421 -41.60 10.83 6.14
CA PHE A 421 -42.50 10.49 5.02
C PHE A 421 -43.90 10.01 5.45
N ILE A 422 -44.02 9.35 6.63
CA ILE A 422 -45.33 8.86 7.15
C ILE A 422 -46.14 10.00 7.74
N VAL A 423 -45.54 11.14 8.08
CA VAL A 423 -46.26 12.35 8.59
C VAL A 423 -46.67 13.26 7.45
N LEU A 424 -46.21 13.02 6.20
CA LEU A 424 -46.51 13.81 5.02
C LEU A 424 -47.46 13.12 4.01
N VAL A 425 -48.03 11.96 4.36
CA VAL A 425 -49.11 11.27 3.64
C VAL A 425 -50.29 11.11 4.63
#